data_f9f54c6493c7d1fff007852f6acb6619
#
_entry.id   f9f54c6493c7d1fff007852f6acb6619
#
_cell.length_a   1.000
_cell.length_b   1.000
_cell.length_c   1.000
_cell.angle_alpha   90.00
_cell.angle_beta   90.00
_cell.angle_gamma   90.00
#
_symmetry.space_group_name_H-M   'P 1'
#
loop_
_entity.id
_entity.type
_entity.pdbx_description
1 polymer ?
#
loop_
_entity_poly.entity_id
_entity_poly.type
_entity_poly.pdbx_seq_one_letter_code
_entity_poly.pdbx_strand_id
1 'polypeptide(L)'
;MNKPVFRLGVVVNPFAGIGGALALKGSDGADVREKALAMGAEKKANEKMAKALSIVEALSEQFTIVTAAGEMGEDVCASLGLPFEVVYKSASQQTEGEDTERAVQAFLNCNLDVILFAGGDGTARNVCKVVGEKVPVLGVPAGCKIHSGVYCVTPSAAGQVISQMIKGEIVSVMEGEVRDIDENAFRTGKVIAKHYGEMRVPAELTYVQAVKMGGKEDEALVLDDIAATISELMDDNPDTYFVMGSGSTVGAVMEFLGLENTLLGVDVVLDKTLVASDVTASELLSLIHI
;
A
#
# COMPACT_ATOMS: atom_id res chain seq x y z
N MET A 1 16.30 -32.15 -17.02
CA MET A 1 16.02 -30.81 -17.58
C MET A 1 16.13 -29.85 -16.42
N ASN A 2 17.04 -28.88 -16.46
CA ASN A 2 17.07 -27.82 -15.43
C ASN A 2 15.75 -27.06 -15.51
N LYS A 3 15.04 -26.94 -14.37
CA LYS A 3 13.86 -26.10 -14.26
C LYS A 3 14.29 -24.66 -14.58
N PRO A 4 13.58 -23.91 -15.43
CA PRO A 4 13.96 -22.52 -15.67
C PRO A 4 13.94 -21.78 -14.34
N VAL A 5 14.96 -20.94 -14.12
CA VAL A 5 15.09 -20.13 -12.91
C VAL A 5 13.97 -19.08 -12.92
N PHE A 6 13.20 -19.00 -11.84
CA PHE A 6 12.12 -18.03 -11.70
C PHE A 6 12.69 -16.61 -11.71
N ARG A 7 12.10 -15.69 -12.47
CA ARG A 7 12.60 -14.32 -12.63
C ARG A 7 11.64 -13.33 -11.99
N LEU A 8 12.07 -12.74 -10.87
CA LEU A 8 11.31 -11.80 -10.05
C LEU A 8 11.77 -10.36 -10.33
N GLY A 9 10.86 -9.50 -10.84
CA GLY A 9 11.09 -8.06 -10.86
C GLY A 9 10.87 -7.47 -9.47
N VAL A 10 11.76 -6.61 -8.98
CA VAL A 10 11.59 -5.92 -7.68
C VAL A 10 11.77 -4.43 -7.87
N VAL A 11 10.74 -3.64 -7.53
CA VAL A 11 10.84 -2.17 -7.53
C VAL A 11 10.21 -1.58 -6.28
N VAL A 12 10.86 -0.60 -5.69
CA VAL A 12 10.40 0.10 -4.48
C VAL A 12 10.23 1.58 -4.79
N ASN A 13 9.10 2.16 -4.38
CA ASN A 13 8.98 3.60 -4.24
C ASN A 13 9.46 3.97 -2.82
N PRO A 14 10.67 4.52 -2.65
CA PRO A 14 11.25 4.72 -1.32
C PRO A 14 10.50 5.75 -0.48
N PHE A 15 9.69 6.61 -1.11
CA PHE A 15 8.91 7.64 -0.44
C PHE A 15 7.46 7.22 -0.14
N ALA A 16 7.07 5.99 -0.48
CA ALA A 16 5.72 5.52 -0.21
C ALA A 16 5.41 5.54 1.28
N GLY A 17 4.28 6.14 1.64
CA GLY A 17 3.78 6.21 3.01
C GLY A 17 4.50 7.19 3.94
N ILE A 18 5.44 8.01 3.45
CA ILE A 18 6.24 8.92 4.28
C ILE A 18 5.41 9.98 5.01
N GLY A 19 4.26 10.37 4.46
CA GLY A 19 3.36 11.35 5.08
C GLY A 19 2.43 10.79 6.16
N GLY A 20 2.30 9.45 6.28
CA GLY A 20 1.28 8.83 7.12
C GLY A 20 1.42 9.11 8.61
N ALA A 21 2.61 8.93 9.14
CA ALA A 21 2.88 9.14 10.58
C ALA A 21 2.80 10.61 11.04
N LEU A 22 2.80 11.55 10.08
CA LEU A 22 2.82 12.99 10.33
C LEU A 22 1.50 13.68 9.97
N ALA A 23 0.42 12.90 9.74
CA ALA A 23 -0.89 13.40 9.28
C ALA A 23 -0.81 14.30 8.03
N LEU A 24 0.25 14.16 7.22
CA LEU A 24 0.35 14.80 5.91
C LEU A 24 -0.54 14.04 4.93
N LYS A 25 -1.46 14.74 4.30
CA LYS A 25 -2.56 14.17 3.48
C LYS A 25 -2.11 13.59 2.14
N GLY A 26 -0.97 12.88 2.10
CA GLY A 26 -0.36 12.24 0.94
C GLY A 26 1.16 12.24 1.02
N SER A 27 1.82 11.60 0.06
CA SER A 27 3.29 11.59 -0.12
C SER A 27 3.69 12.14 -1.49
N ASP A 28 2.74 12.65 -2.26
CA ASP A 28 2.99 13.16 -3.60
C ASP A 28 3.47 14.62 -3.57
N GLY A 29 4.50 14.90 -4.37
CA GLY A 29 5.15 16.19 -4.48
C GLY A 29 6.42 16.34 -3.66
N ALA A 30 7.44 16.98 -4.25
CA ALA A 30 8.75 17.17 -3.62
C ALA A 30 8.65 17.95 -2.31
N ASP A 31 7.81 19.00 -2.27
CA ASP A 31 7.62 19.86 -1.09
C ASP A 31 7.04 19.09 0.11
N VAL A 32 6.08 18.19 -0.15
CA VAL A 32 5.48 17.34 0.90
C VAL A 32 6.49 16.37 1.46
N ARG A 33 7.30 15.75 0.58
CA ARG A 33 8.37 14.84 0.98
C ARG A 33 9.46 15.52 1.77
N GLU A 34 9.91 16.70 1.33
CA GLU A 34 10.92 17.50 2.03
C GLU A 34 10.42 17.90 3.42
N LYS A 35 9.18 18.37 3.51
CA LYS A 35 8.53 18.68 4.77
C LYS A 35 8.44 17.47 5.69
N ALA A 36 8.03 16.31 5.16
CA ALA A 36 7.95 15.08 5.93
C ALA A 36 9.31 14.67 6.50
N LEU A 37 10.36 14.68 5.66
CA LEU A 37 11.72 14.38 6.09
C LEU A 37 12.24 15.37 7.14
N ALA A 38 11.98 16.67 6.97
CA ALA A 38 12.34 17.70 7.94
C ALA A 38 11.64 17.52 9.30
N MET A 39 10.44 16.91 9.30
CA MET A 39 9.69 16.55 10.51
C MET A 39 10.11 15.19 11.10
N GLY A 40 11.13 14.53 10.55
CA GLY A 40 11.65 13.25 11.04
C GLY A 40 10.91 12.01 10.52
N ALA A 41 10.18 12.11 9.41
CA ALA A 41 9.55 10.94 8.80
C ALA A 41 10.61 9.94 8.30
N GLU A 42 10.37 8.67 8.55
CA GLU A 42 11.21 7.57 8.11
C GLU A 42 10.70 6.93 6.82
N LYS A 43 11.61 6.54 5.93
CA LYS A 43 11.30 5.78 4.73
C LYS A 43 11.13 4.30 5.09
N LYS A 44 9.91 3.79 5.11
CA LYS A 44 9.58 2.41 5.52
C LYS A 44 9.32 1.44 4.36
N ALA A 45 9.33 1.92 3.13
CA ALA A 45 9.00 1.08 1.97
C ALA A 45 10.02 -0.05 1.76
N ASN A 46 11.32 0.22 1.91
CA ASN A 46 12.38 -0.79 1.83
C ASN A 46 12.29 -1.83 2.96
N GLU A 47 11.98 -1.41 4.18
CA GLU A 47 11.72 -2.31 5.30
C GLU A 47 10.57 -3.28 5.02
N LYS A 48 9.48 -2.77 4.42
CA LYS A 48 8.32 -3.58 4.04
C LYS A 48 8.65 -4.55 2.91
N MET A 49 9.42 -4.12 1.92
CA MET A 49 9.93 -4.99 0.87
C MET A 49 10.88 -6.06 1.45
N ALA A 50 11.76 -5.70 2.38
CA ALA A 50 12.63 -6.65 3.06
C ALA A 50 11.83 -7.73 3.80
N LYS A 51 10.74 -7.37 4.49
CA LYS A 51 9.84 -8.34 5.13
C LYS A 51 9.20 -9.31 4.14
N ALA A 52 8.87 -8.86 2.94
CA ALA A 52 8.34 -9.74 1.90
C ALA A 52 9.43 -10.68 1.36
N LEU A 53 10.60 -10.14 1.02
CA LEU A 53 11.70 -10.91 0.42
C LEU A 53 12.36 -11.89 1.40
N SER A 54 12.39 -11.59 2.70
CA SER A 54 12.96 -12.51 3.71
C SER A 54 12.25 -13.87 3.73
N ILE A 55 10.99 -13.95 3.35
CA ILE A 55 10.23 -15.21 3.28
C ILE A 55 10.76 -16.14 2.19
N VAL A 56 11.34 -15.58 1.13
CA VAL A 56 11.87 -16.35 0.00
C VAL A 56 13.38 -16.56 0.03
N GLU A 57 14.10 -16.07 1.04
CA GLU A 57 15.55 -16.24 1.18
C GLU A 57 16.00 -17.72 1.06
N ALA A 58 15.28 -18.63 1.71
CA ALA A 58 15.56 -20.05 1.65
C ALA A 58 15.39 -20.68 0.26
N LEU A 59 14.80 -19.96 -0.70
CA LEU A 59 14.57 -20.35 -2.09
C LEU A 59 15.52 -19.63 -3.05
N SER A 60 16.55 -18.93 -2.56
CA SER A 60 17.41 -18.04 -3.34
C SER A 60 18.11 -18.69 -4.55
N GLU A 61 18.32 -20.01 -4.52
CA GLU A 61 18.87 -20.76 -5.64
C GLU A 61 17.83 -21.05 -6.76
N GLN A 62 16.55 -20.81 -6.52
CA GLN A 62 15.46 -21.13 -7.45
C GLN A 62 14.99 -19.90 -8.23
N PHE A 63 15.44 -18.70 -7.87
CA PHE A 63 15.04 -17.46 -8.54
C PHE A 63 16.18 -16.48 -8.71
N THR A 64 15.99 -15.50 -9.58
CA THR A 64 16.88 -14.35 -9.76
C THR A 64 16.04 -13.08 -9.76
N ILE A 65 16.53 -12.04 -9.09
CA ILE A 65 15.85 -10.74 -9.04
C ILE A 65 16.38 -9.83 -10.14
N VAL A 66 15.48 -9.12 -10.80
CA VAL A 66 15.76 -7.97 -11.65
C VAL A 66 15.25 -6.73 -10.93
N THR A 67 16.11 -5.73 -10.72
CA THR A 67 15.78 -4.59 -9.88
C THR A 67 16.29 -3.26 -10.42
N ALA A 68 15.95 -2.17 -9.74
CA ALA A 68 16.46 -0.82 -9.98
C ALA A 68 17.48 -0.43 -8.90
N ALA A 69 18.40 0.46 -9.26
CA ALA A 69 19.54 0.85 -8.41
C ALA A 69 19.11 1.54 -7.10
N GLY A 70 19.94 1.37 -6.08
CA GLY A 70 19.83 2.02 -4.78
C GLY A 70 18.53 1.70 -4.04
N GLU A 71 17.93 2.71 -3.43
CA GLU A 71 16.68 2.59 -2.66
C GLU A 71 15.48 2.08 -3.48
N MET A 72 15.58 2.02 -4.80
CA MET A 72 14.51 1.49 -5.65
C MET A 72 14.47 -0.04 -5.71
N GLY A 73 15.31 -0.74 -4.93
CA GLY A 73 15.28 -2.19 -4.77
C GLY A 73 16.63 -2.85 -4.63
N GLU A 74 17.73 -2.30 -5.20
CA GLU A 74 19.07 -2.84 -5.05
C GLU A 74 19.48 -2.97 -3.59
N ASP A 75 19.29 -1.91 -2.79
CA ASP A 75 19.75 -1.88 -1.40
C ASP A 75 19.07 -2.97 -0.56
N VAL A 76 17.77 -3.22 -0.77
CA VAL A 76 17.06 -4.28 -0.05
C VAL A 76 17.51 -5.66 -0.49
N CYS A 77 17.74 -5.90 -1.77
CA CYS A 77 18.25 -7.19 -2.27
C CYS A 77 19.67 -7.47 -1.74
N ALA A 78 20.52 -6.46 -1.76
CA ALA A 78 21.90 -6.55 -1.23
C ALA A 78 21.91 -6.82 0.28
N SER A 79 21.04 -6.16 1.05
CA SER A 79 20.96 -6.35 2.51
C SER A 79 20.55 -7.77 2.92
N LEU A 80 19.81 -8.47 2.07
CA LEU A 80 19.34 -9.85 2.27
C LEU A 80 20.26 -10.88 1.58
N GLY A 81 21.31 -10.45 0.90
CA GLY A 81 22.22 -11.35 0.17
C GLY A 81 21.56 -12.14 -0.97
N LEU A 82 20.44 -11.63 -1.52
CA LEU A 82 19.72 -12.28 -2.61
C LEU A 82 20.42 -12.07 -3.96
N PRO A 83 20.31 -13.00 -4.92
CA PRO A 83 20.90 -12.82 -6.25
C PRO A 83 20.08 -11.81 -7.06
N PHE A 84 20.70 -10.75 -7.56
CA PHE A 84 20.01 -9.72 -8.33
C PHE A 84 20.84 -9.15 -9.48
N GLU A 85 20.14 -8.57 -10.46
CA GLU A 85 20.67 -7.80 -11.58
C GLU A 85 20.02 -6.42 -11.60
N VAL A 86 20.82 -5.35 -11.66
CA VAL A 86 20.30 -3.97 -11.77
C VAL A 86 20.17 -3.59 -13.24
N VAL A 87 18.96 -3.28 -13.69
CA VAL A 87 18.65 -2.94 -15.09
C VAL A 87 18.21 -1.49 -15.28
N TYR A 88 17.99 -0.76 -14.21
CA TYR A 88 17.65 0.66 -14.24
C TYR A 88 18.35 1.44 -13.14
N LYS A 89 18.78 2.66 -13.46
CA LYS A 89 19.33 3.61 -12.52
C LYS A 89 18.73 4.99 -12.77
N SER A 90 18.14 5.60 -11.75
CA SER A 90 17.67 6.98 -11.83
C SER A 90 18.84 7.95 -12.02
N ALA A 91 18.62 9.01 -12.77
CA ALA A 91 19.56 10.10 -12.91
C ALA A 91 19.57 11.03 -11.68
N SER A 92 18.52 10.98 -10.85
CA SER A 92 18.35 11.78 -9.64
C SER A 92 18.49 10.93 -8.39
N GLN A 93 19.01 11.53 -7.31
CA GLN A 93 19.00 10.92 -5.98
C GLN A 93 17.58 10.90 -5.37
N GLN A 94 16.74 11.87 -5.72
CA GLN A 94 15.33 11.86 -5.36
C GLN A 94 14.54 11.29 -6.53
N THR A 95 14.05 10.07 -6.35
CA THR A 95 13.27 9.38 -7.36
C THR A 95 11.82 9.88 -7.39
N GLU A 96 11.24 9.93 -8.58
CA GLU A 96 9.86 10.32 -8.83
C GLU A 96 9.03 9.15 -9.39
N GLY A 97 7.74 9.36 -9.59
CA GLY A 97 6.88 8.35 -10.19
C GLY A 97 7.34 7.88 -11.57
N GLU A 98 7.91 8.79 -12.36
CA GLU A 98 8.51 8.50 -13.66
C GLU A 98 9.71 7.55 -13.57
N ASP A 99 10.46 7.56 -12.47
CA ASP A 99 11.55 6.59 -12.26
C ASP A 99 11.01 5.18 -12.08
N THR A 100 9.86 5.05 -11.37
CA THR A 100 9.14 3.77 -11.29
C THR A 100 8.67 3.31 -12.68
N GLU A 101 8.09 4.21 -13.48
CA GLU A 101 7.65 3.89 -14.84
C GLU A 101 8.83 3.43 -15.72
N ARG A 102 9.97 4.11 -15.67
CA ARG A 102 11.18 3.77 -16.44
C ARG A 102 11.81 2.46 -15.99
N ALA A 103 11.87 2.21 -14.67
CA ALA A 103 12.35 0.96 -14.12
C ALA A 103 11.51 -0.21 -14.60
N VAL A 104 10.19 -0.10 -14.48
CA VAL A 104 9.23 -1.12 -14.94
C VAL A 104 9.30 -1.30 -16.46
N GLN A 105 9.50 -0.25 -17.24
CA GLN A 105 9.71 -0.36 -18.68
C GLN A 105 10.98 -1.16 -19.02
N ALA A 106 12.06 -0.98 -18.27
CA ALA A 106 13.28 -1.81 -18.43
C ALA A 106 13.01 -3.27 -18.07
N PHE A 107 12.23 -3.54 -17.01
CA PHE A 107 11.84 -4.88 -16.57
C PHE A 107 11.10 -5.68 -17.63
N LEU A 108 10.27 -5.04 -18.45
CA LEU A 108 9.51 -5.71 -19.52
C LEU A 108 10.39 -6.39 -20.57
N ASN A 109 11.66 -6.02 -20.66
CA ASN A 109 12.64 -6.64 -21.57
C ASN A 109 13.36 -7.86 -20.95
N CYS A 110 13.05 -8.19 -19.69
CA CYS A 110 13.81 -9.18 -18.91
C CYS A 110 13.11 -10.55 -18.75
N ASN A 111 11.99 -10.81 -19.45
CA ASN A 111 11.22 -12.04 -19.36
C ASN A 111 10.91 -12.43 -17.91
N LEU A 112 10.24 -11.56 -17.18
CA LEU A 112 9.87 -11.77 -15.79
C LEU A 112 8.63 -12.64 -15.64
N ASP A 113 8.59 -13.47 -14.59
CA ASP A 113 7.42 -14.23 -14.20
C ASP A 113 6.41 -13.38 -13.42
N VAL A 114 6.90 -12.43 -12.60
CA VAL A 114 6.09 -11.48 -11.84
C VAL A 114 6.91 -10.24 -11.48
N ILE A 115 6.24 -9.10 -11.29
CA ILE A 115 6.83 -7.89 -10.73
C ILE A 115 6.27 -7.66 -9.33
N LEU A 116 7.12 -7.70 -8.32
CA LEU A 116 6.83 -7.32 -6.94
C LEU A 116 7.18 -5.85 -6.75
N PHE A 117 6.22 -5.02 -6.39
CA PHE A 117 6.44 -3.59 -6.20
C PHE A 117 5.99 -3.13 -4.81
N ALA A 118 6.75 -2.24 -4.16
CA ALA A 118 6.37 -1.64 -2.89
C ALA A 118 5.95 -0.18 -3.09
N GLY A 119 4.73 0.14 -2.63
CA GLY A 119 4.18 1.47 -2.81
C GLY A 119 2.78 1.67 -2.23
N GLY A 120 2.12 2.72 -2.66
CA GLY A 120 0.70 3.01 -2.49
C GLY A 120 -0.01 3.09 -3.84
N ASP A 121 -1.27 3.55 -3.87
CA ASP A 121 -2.10 3.59 -5.08
C ASP A 121 -1.46 4.40 -6.22
N GLY A 122 -0.78 5.52 -5.92
CA GLY A 122 0.00 6.27 -6.92
C GLY A 122 1.10 5.42 -7.57
N THR A 123 1.77 4.54 -6.80
CA THR A 123 2.77 3.61 -7.35
C THR A 123 2.10 2.53 -8.21
N ALA A 124 0.97 1.98 -7.78
CA ALA A 124 0.19 1.03 -8.58
C ALA A 124 -0.24 1.63 -9.92
N ARG A 125 -0.66 2.89 -9.92
CA ARG A 125 -1.00 3.66 -11.14
C ARG A 125 0.20 3.78 -12.09
N ASN A 126 1.39 4.13 -11.57
CA ASN A 126 2.60 4.23 -12.39
C ASN A 126 3.01 2.87 -12.98
N VAL A 127 2.91 1.79 -12.20
CA VAL A 127 3.16 0.42 -12.68
C VAL A 127 2.14 0.03 -13.74
N CYS A 128 0.84 0.26 -13.50
CA CYS A 128 -0.25 -0.07 -14.42
C CYS A 128 -0.09 0.60 -15.77
N LYS A 129 0.27 1.88 -15.80
CA LYS A 129 0.50 2.66 -17.02
C LYS A 129 1.50 2.00 -17.98
N VAL A 130 2.47 1.25 -17.46
CA VAL A 130 3.56 0.62 -18.22
C VAL A 130 3.30 -0.85 -18.48
N VAL A 131 2.89 -1.58 -17.44
CA VAL A 131 2.73 -3.04 -17.50
C VAL A 131 1.45 -3.43 -18.23
N GLY A 132 0.31 -2.79 -17.92
CA GLY A 132 -0.98 -3.28 -18.36
C GLY A 132 -1.14 -4.75 -17.99
N GLU A 133 -1.42 -5.59 -18.97
CA GLU A 133 -1.58 -7.04 -18.80
C GLU A 133 -0.34 -7.88 -19.21
N LYS A 134 0.81 -7.26 -19.50
CA LYS A 134 1.97 -7.95 -20.09
C LYS A 134 2.64 -8.94 -19.15
N VAL A 135 2.77 -8.57 -17.87
CA VAL A 135 3.42 -9.38 -16.83
C VAL A 135 2.55 -9.30 -15.56
N PRO A 136 2.33 -10.39 -14.83
CA PRO A 136 1.67 -10.35 -13.53
C PRO A 136 2.40 -9.43 -12.55
N VAL A 137 1.65 -8.76 -11.70
CA VAL A 137 2.20 -7.87 -10.66
C VAL A 137 1.68 -8.25 -9.29
N LEU A 138 2.42 -7.88 -8.25
CA LEU A 138 1.99 -8.04 -6.87
C LEU A 138 2.48 -6.84 -6.04
N GLY A 139 1.59 -6.18 -5.33
CA GLY A 139 1.92 -5.03 -4.51
C GLY A 139 2.25 -5.40 -3.07
N VAL A 140 3.38 -4.92 -2.56
CA VAL A 140 3.71 -4.87 -1.13
C VAL A 140 3.13 -3.57 -0.56
N PRO A 141 2.20 -3.62 0.41
CA PRO A 141 1.53 -2.42 0.90
C PRO A 141 2.50 -1.53 1.70
N ALA A 142 2.90 -0.41 1.10
CA ALA A 142 3.78 0.58 1.72
C ALA A 142 3.16 1.98 1.83
N GLY A 143 2.04 2.24 1.14
CA GLY A 143 1.26 3.48 1.27
C GLY A 143 0.46 3.55 2.57
N CYS A 144 -0.12 4.73 2.84
CA CYS A 144 -0.98 4.97 4.01
C CYS A 144 -2.42 4.48 3.80
N LYS A 145 -2.86 4.46 2.54
CA LYS A 145 -4.19 4.08 2.10
C LYS A 145 -4.04 3.29 0.82
N ILE A 146 -4.68 2.15 0.73
CA ILE A 146 -4.61 1.29 -0.44
C ILE A 146 -6.03 0.88 -0.81
N HIS A 147 -6.43 1.23 -2.03
CA HIS A 147 -7.74 0.94 -2.61
C HIS A 147 -7.64 0.00 -3.81
N SER A 148 -6.43 -0.16 -4.36
CA SER A 148 -6.17 -1.01 -5.52
C SER A 148 -6.15 -2.48 -5.13
N GLY A 149 -6.82 -3.33 -5.89
CA GLY A 149 -6.88 -4.79 -5.71
C GLY A 149 -5.63 -5.54 -6.19
N VAL A 150 -4.51 -4.85 -6.37
CA VAL A 150 -3.24 -5.43 -6.81
C VAL A 150 -2.25 -5.65 -5.66
N TYR A 151 -2.66 -5.32 -4.44
CA TYR A 151 -1.83 -5.43 -3.24
C TYR A 151 -2.16 -6.67 -2.42
N CYS A 152 -1.15 -7.21 -1.75
CA CYS A 152 -1.38 -8.13 -0.65
C CYS A 152 -1.85 -7.39 0.61
N VAL A 153 -2.49 -8.12 1.51
CA VAL A 153 -3.00 -7.56 2.78
C VAL A 153 -1.86 -7.13 3.72
N THR A 154 -0.71 -7.79 3.64
CA THR A 154 0.50 -7.47 4.42
C THR A 154 1.77 -7.70 3.58
N PRO A 155 2.93 -7.11 3.95
CA PRO A 155 4.21 -7.44 3.34
C PRO A 155 4.57 -8.93 3.40
N SER A 156 4.32 -9.59 4.54
CA SER A 156 4.56 -11.02 4.69
C SER A 156 3.66 -11.86 3.79
N ALA A 157 2.40 -11.47 3.60
CA ALA A 157 1.49 -12.11 2.66
C ALA A 157 2.03 -12.05 1.22
N ALA A 158 2.63 -10.93 0.81
CA ALA A 158 3.27 -10.82 -0.50
C ALA A 158 4.43 -11.81 -0.65
N GLY A 159 5.27 -11.96 0.36
CA GLY A 159 6.35 -12.95 0.37
C GLY A 159 5.83 -14.40 0.27
N GLN A 160 4.72 -14.72 0.95
CA GLN A 160 4.10 -16.04 0.85
C GLN A 160 3.59 -16.34 -0.56
N VAL A 161 2.92 -15.39 -1.20
CA VAL A 161 2.45 -15.54 -2.59
C VAL A 161 3.63 -15.77 -3.54
N ILE A 162 4.71 -14.98 -3.42
CA ILE A 162 5.93 -15.16 -4.24
C ILE A 162 6.55 -16.53 -3.97
N SER A 163 6.61 -16.98 -2.71
CA SER A 163 7.11 -18.33 -2.37
C SER A 163 6.32 -19.44 -3.07
N GLN A 164 4.99 -19.34 -3.07
CA GLN A 164 4.11 -20.30 -3.73
C GLN A 164 4.29 -20.28 -5.26
N MET A 165 4.49 -19.10 -5.86
CA MET A 165 4.79 -18.96 -7.29
C MET A 165 6.13 -19.62 -7.66
N ILE A 166 7.20 -19.36 -6.89
CA ILE A 166 8.53 -19.97 -7.09
C ILE A 166 8.44 -21.52 -7.04
N LYS A 167 7.66 -22.05 -6.11
CA LYS A 167 7.41 -23.49 -5.98
C LYS A 167 6.51 -24.05 -7.06
N GLY A 168 5.79 -23.20 -7.81
CA GLY A 168 4.82 -23.60 -8.82
C GLY A 168 3.47 -24.06 -8.23
N GLU A 169 3.16 -23.63 -7.02
CA GLU A 169 1.88 -23.90 -6.33
C GLU A 169 0.78 -22.94 -6.83
N ILE A 170 1.15 -21.72 -7.23
CA ILE A 170 0.27 -20.75 -7.90
C ILE A 170 0.73 -20.56 -9.34
N VAL A 171 -0.13 -20.87 -10.28
CA VAL A 171 0.13 -20.75 -11.74
C VAL A 171 -0.95 -19.95 -12.48
N SER A 172 -2.03 -19.62 -11.81
CA SER A 172 -3.14 -18.83 -12.36
C SER A 172 -3.05 -17.37 -11.93
N VAL A 173 -3.64 -16.50 -12.75
CA VAL A 173 -3.75 -15.07 -12.50
C VAL A 173 -5.20 -14.65 -12.59
N MET A 174 -5.53 -13.56 -11.90
CA MET A 174 -6.82 -12.88 -11.97
C MET A 174 -6.60 -11.40 -12.26
N GLU A 175 -7.64 -10.67 -12.57
CA GLU A 175 -7.61 -9.23 -12.76
C GLU A 175 -7.69 -8.52 -11.40
N GLY A 176 -6.80 -7.54 -11.20
CA GLY A 176 -6.78 -6.64 -10.06
C GLY A 176 -6.96 -5.21 -10.53
N GLU A 177 -7.98 -4.54 -10.03
CA GLU A 177 -8.25 -3.14 -10.36
C GLU A 177 -7.24 -2.20 -9.72
N VAL A 178 -6.82 -1.19 -10.48
CA VAL A 178 -6.01 -0.08 -9.98
C VAL A 178 -6.92 1.12 -9.76
N ARG A 179 -7.02 1.54 -8.51
CA ARG A 179 -7.81 2.69 -8.07
C ARG A 179 -6.91 3.68 -7.35
N ASP A 180 -7.18 4.95 -7.51
CA ASP A 180 -6.50 6.01 -6.77
C ASP A 180 -7.50 7.11 -6.44
N ILE A 181 -7.33 7.78 -5.32
CA ILE A 181 -8.21 8.84 -4.89
C ILE A 181 -7.73 10.15 -5.50
N ASP A 182 -8.68 10.95 -6.02
CA ASP A 182 -8.41 12.33 -6.39
C ASP A 182 -8.09 13.12 -5.11
N GLU A 183 -6.78 13.39 -4.90
CA GLU A 183 -6.31 14.11 -3.71
C GLU A 183 -6.91 15.51 -3.57
N ASN A 184 -7.24 16.19 -4.69
CA ASN A 184 -7.84 17.51 -4.64
C ASN A 184 -9.30 17.44 -4.18
N ALA A 185 -10.07 16.47 -4.68
CA ALA A 185 -11.42 16.21 -4.21
C ALA A 185 -11.39 15.78 -2.73
N PHE A 186 -10.43 14.96 -2.36
CA PHE A 186 -10.27 14.47 -0.99
C PHE A 186 -9.91 15.59 0.01
N ARG A 187 -9.06 16.55 -0.37
CA ARG A 187 -8.76 17.74 0.45
C ARG A 187 -9.98 18.64 0.67
N THR A 188 -10.97 18.56 -0.22
CA THR A 188 -12.26 19.28 -0.09
C THR A 188 -13.36 18.44 0.54
N GLY A 189 -13.04 17.27 1.15
CA GLY A 189 -13.98 16.41 1.85
C GLY A 189 -14.80 15.49 0.94
N LYS A 190 -14.41 15.32 -0.35
CA LYS A 190 -15.07 14.40 -1.28
C LYS A 190 -14.17 13.21 -1.60
N VAL A 191 -14.61 11.99 -1.30
CA VAL A 191 -13.94 10.76 -1.73
C VAL A 191 -14.37 10.44 -3.15
N ILE A 192 -13.48 10.65 -4.12
CA ILE A 192 -13.68 10.26 -5.51
C ILE A 192 -12.58 9.26 -5.85
N ALA A 193 -12.90 7.96 -5.81
CA ALA A 193 -12.03 6.93 -6.30
C ALA A 193 -12.14 6.87 -7.83
N LYS A 194 -11.02 7.04 -8.51
CA LYS A 194 -10.93 6.93 -9.97
C LYS A 194 -10.30 5.60 -10.33
N HIS A 195 -10.92 4.89 -11.26
CA HIS A 195 -10.36 3.70 -11.88
C HIS A 195 -9.30 4.10 -12.92
N TYR A 196 -8.12 3.51 -12.84
CA TYR A 196 -6.98 3.81 -13.73
C TYR A 196 -6.64 2.67 -14.69
N GLY A 197 -7.14 1.48 -14.44
CA GLY A 197 -6.91 0.29 -15.27
C GLY A 197 -6.91 -0.99 -14.44
N GLU A 198 -6.51 -2.07 -15.09
CA GLU A 198 -6.42 -3.41 -14.53
C GLU A 198 -5.03 -3.98 -14.77
N MET A 199 -4.57 -4.81 -13.85
CA MET A 199 -3.34 -5.58 -13.98
C MET A 199 -3.61 -7.03 -13.60
N ARG A 200 -2.83 -7.96 -14.16
CA ARG A 200 -2.88 -9.37 -13.77
C ARG A 200 -2.17 -9.53 -12.42
N VAL A 201 -2.82 -10.19 -11.47
CA VAL A 201 -2.26 -10.55 -10.16
C VAL A 201 -2.34 -12.05 -9.96
N PRO A 202 -1.43 -12.66 -9.15
CA PRO A 202 -1.55 -14.07 -8.78
C PRO A 202 -2.91 -14.38 -8.16
N ALA A 203 -3.55 -15.45 -8.58
CA ALA A 203 -4.88 -15.83 -8.11
C ALA A 203 -4.80 -16.50 -6.73
N GLU A 204 -4.60 -15.71 -5.69
CA GLU A 204 -4.54 -16.13 -4.29
C GLU A 204 -5.43 -15.23 -3.43
N LEU A 205 -6.65 -15.71 -3.17
CA LEU A 205 -7.71 -14.93 -2.52
C LEU A 205 -7.48 -14.67 -1.03
N THR A 206 -6.65 -15.46 -0.37
CA THR A 206 -6.38 -15.32 1.06
C THR A 206 -5.44 -14.17 1.37
N TYR A 207 -4.52 -13.87 0.46
CA TYR A 207 -3.41 -12.93 0.68
C TYR A 207 -3.47 -11.68 -0.18
N VAL A 208 -4.20 -11.72 -1.30
CA VAL A 208 -4.39 -10.57 -2.20
C VAL A 208 -5.67 -9.83 -1.79
N GLN A 209 -5.61 -8.51 -1.70
CA GLN A 209 -6.78 -7.70 -1.39
C GLN A 209 -7.85 -7.92 -2.46
N ALA A 210 -8.99 -8.46 -2.04
CA ALA A 210 -10.16 -8.44 -2.90
C ALA A 210 -10.59 -6.98 -3.09
N VAL A 211 -10.67 -6.52 -4.33
CA VAL A 211 -11.48 -5.35 -4.63
C VAL A 211 -12.89 -5.70 -4.17
N LYS A 212 -13.50 -4.85 -3.36
CA LYS A 212 -14.92 -5.00 -3.03
C LYS A 212 -15.68 -5.13 -4.35
N MET A 213 -15.99 -6.36 -4.74
CA MET A 213 -16.91 -6.63 -5.84
C MET A 213 -18.24 -6.07 -5.39
N GLY A 214 -18.66 -4.96 -5.97
CA GLY A 214 -19.95 -4.36 -5.73
C GLY A 214 -21.07 -5.30 -6.18
N GLY A 215 -21.38 -6.27 -5.32
CA GLY A 215 -22.74 -6.77 -5.25
C GLY A 215 -23.61 -5.57 -4.85
N LYS A 216 -24.82 -5.47 -5.37
CA LYS A 216 -25.81 -4.49 -4.99
C LYS A 216 -26.30 -4.72 -3.54
N GLU A 217 -25.40 -4.66 -2.58
CA GLU A 217 -25.76 -4.27 -1.23
C GLU A 217 -25.89 -2.75 -1.26
N ASP A 218 -26.96 -2.26 -0.72
CA ASP A 218 -27.13 -0.82 -0.57
C ASP A 218 -26.02 -0.35 0.37
N GLU A 219 -24.96 0.24 -0.20
CA GLU A 219 -23.73 0.61 0.53
C GLU A 219 -24.08 1.51 1.73
N ALA A 220 -25.15 2.28 1.64
CA ALA A 220 -25.65 3.11 2.72
C ALA A 220 -26.16 2.26 3.90
N LEU A 221 -26.93 1.20 3.66
CA LEU A 221 -27.43 0.32 4.73
C LEU A 221 -26.29 -0.41 5.45
N VAL A 222 -25.26 -0.84 4.72
CA VAL A 222 -24.07 -1.49 5.32
C VAL A 222 -23.29 -0.48 6.19
N LEU A 223 -23.17 0.77 5.77
CA LEU A 223 -22.52 1.82 6.55
C LEU A 223 -23.33 2.15 7.81
N ASP A 224 -24.65 2.21 7.71
CA ASP A 224 -25.54 2.42 8.85
C ASP A 224 -25.43 1.28 9.88
N ASP A 225 -25.37 0.01 9.45
CA ASP A 225 -25.21 -1.15 10.33
C ASP A 225 -23.83 -1.12 11.04
N ILE A 226 -22.75 -0.76 10.32
CA ILE A 226 -21.43 -0.59 10.91
C ILE A 226 -21.45 0.54 11.95
N ALA A 227 -22.06 1.67 11.62
CA ALA A 227 -22.11 2.84 12.49
C ALA A 227 -22.91 2.55 13.76
N ALA A 228 -24.06 1.86 13.64
CA ALA A 228 -24.85 1.43 14.78
C ALA A 228 -24.07 0.49 15.70
N THR A 229 -23.39 -0.50 15.13
CA THR A 229 -22.55 -1.46 15.90
C THR A 229 -21.43 -0.74 16.67
N ILE A 230 -20.73 0.21 16.04
CA ILE A 230 -19.68 0.98 16.69
C ILE A 230 -20.25 1.90 17.78
N SER A 231 -21.43 2.48 17.54
CA SER A 231 -22.13 3.30 18.53
C SER A 231 -22.50 2.49 19.78
N GLU A 232 -23.02 1.27 19.61
CA GLU A 232 -23.32 0.36 20.73
C GLU A 232 -22.03 -0.03 21.50
N LEU A 233 -20.95 -0.31 20.75
CA LEU A 233 -19.66 -0.62 21.36
C LEU A 233 -19.11 0.55 22.20
N MET A 234 -19.36 1.79 21.81
CA MET A 234 -19.00 2.98 22.60
C MET A 234 -19.87 3.11 23.85
N ASP A 235 -21.17 2.82 23.77
CA ASP A 235 -22.07 2.79 24.92
C ASP A 235 -21.64 1.77 25.98
N ASP A 236 -21.21 0.59 25.53
CA ASP A 236 -20.73 -0.47 26.41
C ASP A 236 -19.35 -0.17 27.03
N ASN A 237 -18.59 0.78 26.47
CA ASN A 237 -17.22 1.11 26.88
C ASN A 237 -17.00 2.63 27.04
N PRO A 238 -17.71 3.32 27.92
CA PRO A 238 -17.69 4.79 28.01
C PRO A 238 -16.32 5.38 28.40
N ASP A 239 -15.51 4.63 29.13
CA ASP A 239 -14.17 5.04 29.57
C ASP A 239 -13.04 4.66 28.56
N THR A 240 -13.40 4.18 27.36
CA THR A 240 -12.44 3.71 26.36
C THR A 240 -12.26 4.75 25.24
N TYR A 241 -11.02 5.07 24.93
CA TYR A 241 -10.69 5.89 23.76
C TYR A 241 -10.88 5.09 22.45
N PHE A 242 -11.68 5.63 21.56
CA PHE A 242 -11.85 5.13 20.21
C PHE A 242 -11.03 5.97 19.24
N VAL A 243 -10.07 5.32 18.56
CA VAL A 243 -9.22 5.96 17.58
C VAL A 243 -9.86 5.80 16.21
N MET A 244 -10.42 6.91 15.72
CA MET A 244 -11.14 6.97 14.46
C MET A 244 -10.17 7.31 13.34
N GLY A 245 -9.79 6.29 12.55
CA GLY A 245 -8.85 6.45 11.43
C GLY A 245 -9.46 7.13 10.22
N SER A 246 -8.68 7.25 9.18
CA SER A 246 -9.11 7.88 7.94
C SER A 246 -9.97 6.96 7.06
N GLY A 247 -10.92 7.52 6.35
CA GLY A 247 -11.72 6.83 5.31
C GLY A 247 -13.20 7.11 5.40
N SER A 248 -13.92 6.83 4.30
CA SER A 248 -15.35 7.09 4.17
C SER A 248 -16.21 6.28 5.13
N THR A 249 -15.84 5.04 5.42
CA THR A 249 -16.55 4.20 6.39
C THR A 249 -16.48 4.78 7.79
N VAL A 250 -15.30 5.23 8.22
CA VAL A 250 -15.13 5.92 9.51
C VAL A 250 -15.85 7.27 9.50
N GLY A 251 -15.80 8.00 8.37
CA GLY A 251 -16.57 9.22 8.19
C GLY A 251 -18.08 9.01 8.39
N ALA A 252 -18.65 7.92 7.86
CA ALA A 252 -20.05 7.58 8.05
C ALA A 252 -20.37 7.27 9.53
N VAL A 253 -19.47 6.60 10.25
CA VAL A 253 -19.61 6.37 11.71
C VAL A 253 -19.62 7.70 12.47
N MET A 254 -18.71 8.61 12.15
CA MET A 254 -18.63 9.92 12.80
C MET A 254 -19.87 10.77 12.50
N GLU A 255 -20.36 10.75 11.25
CA GLU A 255 -21.62 11.41 10.86
C GLU A 255 -22.82 10.85 11.62
N PHE A 256 -22.93 9.52 11.75
CA PHE A 256 -23.97 8.85 12.52
C PHE A 256 -23.95 9.28 14.01
N LEU A 257 -22.76 9.46 14.59
CA LEU A 257 -22.58 9.97 15.95
C LEU A 257 -22.80 11.49 16.07
N GLY A 258 -22.98 12.20 14.96
CA GLY A 258 -23.10 13.66 14.94
C GLY A 258 -21.78 14.40 15.24
N LEU A 259 -20.65 13.75 15.01
CA LEU A 259 -19.30 14.29 15.28
C LEU A 259 -18.64 14.79 14.00
N GLU A 260 -17.84 15.85 14.13
CA GLU A 260 -16.94 16.27 13.05
C GLU A 260 -15.87 15.21 12.79
N ASN A 261 -15.46 15.05 11.54
CA ASN A 261 -14.51 14.04 11.11
C ASN A 261 -13.40 14.62 10.24
N THR A 262 -12.17 14.23 10.55
CA THR A 262 -11.02 14.49 9.68
C THR A 262 -10.86 13.34 8.68
N LEU A 263 -11.49 13.43 7.52
CA LEU A 263 -11.56 12.35 6.53
C LEU A 263 -10.21 11.70 6.17
N LEU A 264 -9.11 12.43 6.30
CA LEU A 264 -7.72 12.01 6.01
C LEU A 264 -6.85 11.84 7.25
N GLY A 265 -7.30 12.32 8.38
CA GLY A 265 -6.59 12.31 9.65
C GLY A 265 -7.01 11.17 10.55
N VAL A 266 -6.60 11.29 11.79
CA VAL A 266 -6.99 10.41 12.89
C VAL A 266 -7.64 11.27 13.96
N ASP A 267 -8.87 10.95 14.31
CA ASP A 267 -9.63 11.61 15.36
C ASP A 267 -9.74 10.69 16.58
N VAL A 268 -9.94 11.24 17.76
CA VAL A 268 -10.08 10.45 18.99
C VAL A 268 -11.40 10.81 19.67
N VAL A 269 -12.19 9.78 19.96
CA VAL A 269 -13.50 9.89 20.59
C VAL A 269 -13.47 9.19 21.96
N LEU A 270 -14.04 9.82 22.95
CA LEU A 270 -14.29 9.26 24.30
C LEU A 270 -15.73 9.58 24.68
N ASP A 271 -16.46 8.59 25.16
CA ASP A 271 -17.88 8.75 25.55
C ASP A 271 -18.68 9.50 24.48
N LYS A 272 -18.58 9.06 23.22
CA LYS A 272 -19.22 9.70 22.04
C LYS A 272 -18.94 11.20 21.89
N THR A 273 -17.84 11.69 22.46
CA THR A 273 -17.40 13.08 22.35
C THR A 273 -16.04 13.14 21.64
N LEU A 274 -15.89 14.03 20.68
CA LEU A 274 -14.62 14.25 19.99
C LEU A 274 -13.65 14.96 20.94
N VAL A 275 -12.59 14.25 21.37
CA VAL A 275 -11.61 14.78 22.33
C VAL A 275 -10.33 15.28 21.66
N ALA A 276 -10.01 14.79 20.47
CA ALA A 276 -8.88 15.31 19.67
C ALA A 276 -9.15 15.02 18.18
N SER A 277 -8.70 15.93 17.32
CA SER A 277 -8.92 15.88 15.87
C SER A 277 -7.61 16.02 15.10
N ASP A 278 -7.48 15.28 13.99
CA ASP A 278 -6.31 15.26 13.08
C ASP A 278 -4.97 15.04 13.81
N VAL A 279 -4.96 14.11 14.78
CA VAL A 279 -3.81 13.87 15.64
C VAL A 279 -2.68 13.14 14.93
N THR A 280 -1.45 13.51 15.28
CA THR A 280 -0.23 12.78 14.90
C THR A 280 -0.05 11.53 15.77
N ALA A 281 0.84 10.63 15.35
CA ALA A 281 1.18 9.44 16.15
C ALA A 281 1.74 9.81 17.54
N SER A 282 2.50 10.91 17.65
CA SER A 282 3.07 11.36 18.92
C SER A 282 2.01 11.91 19.87
N GLU A 283 1.03 12.66 19.35
CA GLU A 283 -0.10 13.16 20.13
C GLU A 283 -1.00 12.03 20.60
N LEU A 284 -1.28 11.05 19.71
CA LEU A 284 -2.04 9.87 20.08
C LEU A 284 -1.38 9.08 21.21
N LEU A 285 -0.07 8.83 21.13
CA LEU A 285 0.69 8.16 22.19
C LEU A 285 0.65 8.95 23.50
N SER A 286 0.68 10.28 23.44
CA SER A 286 0.55 11.14 24.63
C SER A 286 -0.83 10.99 25.29
N LEU A 287 -1.90 10.87 24.51
CA LEU A 287 -3.26 10.65 25.03
C LEU A 287 -3.42 9.28 25.70
N ILE A 288 -2.78 8.23 25.18
CA ILE A 288 -2.84 6.87 25.73
C ILE A 288 -2.05 6.75 27.05
N HIS A 289 -1.05 7.59 27.27
CA HIS A 289 -0.18 7.54 28.46
C HIS A 289 -0.62 8.48 29.59
N ILE A 290 -1.74 9.15 29.45
CA ILE A 290 -2.38 9.92 30.53
C ILE A 290 -3.33 9.01 31.32
#